data_6c70163ee356c5dd04e16b96b09d6534
#
_entry.id   6c70163ee356c5dd04e16b96b09d6534
#
_cell.length_a   1.000
_cell.length_b   1.000
_cell.length_c   1.000
_cell.angle_alpha   90.00
_cell.angle_beta   90.00
_cell.angle_gamma   90.00
#
_symmetry.space_group_name_H-M   'P 1'
#
loop_
_entity.id
_entity.type
_entity.pdbx_description
1 polymer ?
#
loop_
_entity_poly.entity_id
_entity_poly.type
_entity_poly.pdbx_seq_one_letter_code
_entity_poly.pdbx_strand_id
1 'polypeptide(L)'
;AEYFGGGTIADGVAKMNARVEELGLAHTHFANPHGISDEDHYTSCYDMAQILRWALEQPGFEQVFTRNEMYTMDPTNIQPVTRYFSQQDKMRIGSSRYYISSILGSKLGYTNTARYSYACLAEQNGVRLICVTMQSELSTDKYNDMRTLLDYAFSTFTGYTDLPAQGITAPLSVVGGGGSLGTVTVSDPGVRLLLADGLTAEDVDVALELP
;
A
#
# COMPACT_ATOMS: atom_id res chain seq x y z
N ALA A 1 -4.31 5.46 -18.81
CA ALA A 1 -2.99 5.10 -19.35
C ALA A 1 -2.60 5.97 -20.54
N GLU A 2 -3.42 6.03 -21.60
CA GLU A 2 -3.12 6.78 -22.83
C GLU A 2 -2.76 8.25 -22.57
N TYR A 3 -3.55 8.98 -21.81
CA TYR A 3 -3.28 10.36 -21.45
C TYR A 3 -1.95 10.53 -20.69
N PHE A 4 -1.72 9.70 -19.68
CA PHE A 4 -0.46 9.75 -18.91
C PHE A 4 0.75 9.19 -19.70
N GLY A 5 0.51 8.34 -20.68
CA GLY A 5 1.52 7.82 -21.60
C GLY A 5 2.05 8.87 -22.55
N GLY A 6 1.30 9.92 -22.81
CA GLY A 6 1.66 10.93 -23.82
C GLY A 6 1.08 10.63 -25.20
N GLY A 7 0.01 9.82 -25.25
CA GLY A 7 -0.74 9.52 -26.48
C GLY A 7 -0.92 8.04 -26.79
N THR A 8 -0.23 7.13 -26.09
CA THR A 8 -0.43 5.69 -26.27
C THR A 8 -0.64 4.94 -24.95
N ILE A 9 -1.37 3.83 -25.02
CA ILE A 9 -1.54 2.92 -23.87
C ILE A 9 -0.19 2.27 -23.53
N ALA A 10 0.61 1.90 -24.51
CA ALA A 10 1.91 1.27 -24.31
C ALA A 10 2.86 2.16 -23.50
N ASP A 11 2.96 3.45 -23.84
CA ASP A 11 3.77 4.40 -23.06
C ASP A 11 3.23 4.59 -21.64
N GLY A 12 1.91 4.50 -21.47
CA GLY A 12 1.29 4.51 -20.14
C GLY A 12 1.69 3.30 -19.31
N VAL A 13 1.71 2.11 -19.89
CA VAL A 13 2.16 0.86 -19.24
C VAL A 13 3.65 0.91 -18.95
N ALA A 14 4.47 1.45 -19.87
CA ALA A 14 5.90 1.64 -19.64
C ALA A 14 6.15 2.52 -18.39
N LYS A 15 5.37 3.59 -18.19
CA LYS A 15 5.45 4.44 -17.00
C LYS A 15 5.01 3.70 -15.71
N MET A 16 4.04 2.79 -15.80
CA MET A 16 3.67 1.94 -14.66
C MET A 16 4.84 1.04 -14.26
N ASN A 17 5.48 0.37 -15.23
CA ASN A 17 6.63 -0.50 -14.96
C ASN A 17 7.87 0.29 -14.50
N ALA A 18 8.13 1.47 -15.02
CA ALA A 18 9.18 2.33 -14.50
C ALA A 18 8.96 2.68 -13.02
N ARG A 19 7.70 2.91 -12.60
CA ARG A 19 7.38 3.12 -11.19
C ARG A 19 7.59 1.87 -10.34
N VAL A 20 7.29 0.69 -10.86
CA VAL A 20 7.58 -0.61 -10.22
C VAL A 20 9.08 -0.75 -9.93
N GLU A 21 9.92 -0.44 -10.92
CA GLU A 21 11.38 -0.45 -10.79
C GLU A 21 11.89 0.57 -9.75
N GLU A 22 11.39 1.81 -9.80
CA GLU A 22 11.73 2.87 -8.83
C GLU A 22 11.36 2.49 -7.39
N LEU A 23 10.28 1.71 -7.20
CA LEU A 23 9.86 1.21 -5.90
C LEU A 23 10.60 -0.07 -5.49
N GLY A 24 11.47 -0.63 -6.34
CA GLY A 24 12.22 -1.85 -6.07
C GLY A 24 11.35 -3.13 -6.00
N LEU A 25 10.24 -3.18 -6.72
CA LEU A 25 9.27 -4.26 -6.66
C LEU A 25 9.64 -5.38 -7.65
N ALA A 26 10.35 -6.38 -7.16
CA ALA A 26 10.93 -7.44 -7.98
C ALA A 26 9.93 -8.47 -8.53
N HIS A 27 8.71 -8.52 -7.99
CA HIS A 27 7.69 -9.51 -8.34
C HIS A 27 6.46 -8.90 -8.99
N THR A 28 6.61 -7.76 -9.67
CA THR A 28 5.51 -7.07 -10.35
C THR A 28 5.90 -6.66 -11.75
N HIS A 29 5.03 -6.96 -12.71
CA HIS A 29 5.09 -6.44 -14.07
C HIS A 29 3.66 -6.22 -14.61
N PHE A 30 3.44 -5.08 -15.24
CA PHE A 30 2.18 -4.72 -15.87
C PHE A 30 2.26 -4.88 -17.38
N ALA A 31 1.48 -5.76 -17.97
CA ALA A 31 1.31 -5.87 -19.42
C ALA A 31 0.23 -4.91 -19.94
N ASN A 32 -0.69 -4.48 -19.07
CA ASN A 32 -1.80 -3.59 -19.42
C ASN A 32 -2.28 -2.78 -18.21
N PRO A 33 -3.06 -1.69 -18.43
CA PRO A 33 -3.54 -0.84 -17.34
C PRO A 33 -4.89 -1.28 -16.75
N HIS A 34 -5.58 -2.26 -17.34
CA HIS A 34 -6.95 -2.63 -16.97
C HIS A 34 -7.04 -3.93 -16.14
N GLY A 35 -5.93 -4.68 -15.99
CA GLY A 35 -5.85 -5.87 -15.14
C GLY A 35 -6.48 -7.13 -15.74
N ILE A 36 -6.75 -7.18 -17.04
CA ILE A 36 -7.11 -8.43 -17.71
C ILE A 36 -5.88 -9.32 -17.78
N SER A 37 -6.05 -10.61 -17.54
CA SER A 37 -4.97 -11.58 -17.48
C SER A 37 -4.14 -11.62 -18.77
N ASP A 38 -2.84 -11.61 -18.58
CA ASP A 38 -1.81 -11.75 -19.59
C ASP A 38 -0.67 -12.54 -18.94
N GLU A 39 0.12 -13.29 -19.70
CA GLU A 39 1.21 -14.11 -19.16
C GLU A 39 2.28 -13.25 -18.48
N ASP A 40 2.50 -12.03 -19.00
CA ASP A 40 3.44 -11.08 -18.47
C ASP A 40 2.81 -10.10 -17.43
N HIS A 41 1.56 -10.34 -17.00
CA HIS A 41 0.88 -9.50 -16.03
C HIS A 41 0.81 -10.19 -14.66
N TYR A 42 1.73 -9.87 -13.78
CA TYR A 42 1.86 -10.52 -12.48
C TYR A 42 2.24 -9.53 -11.37
N THR A 43 1.97 -9.92 -10.14
CA THR A 43 2.35 -9.20 -8.92
C THR A 43 2.37 -10.14 -7.72
N SER A 44 2.82 -9.66 -6.57
CA SER A 44 2.72 -10.33 -5.26
C SER A 44 1.88 -9.52 -4.27
N CYS A 45 1.41 -10.14 -3.18
CA CYS A 45 0.73 -9.45 -2.11
C CYS A 45 1.61 -8.35 -1.49
N TYR A 46 2.91 -8.62 -1.32
CA TYR A 46 3.87 -7.66 -0.80
C TYR A 46 4.01 -6.44 -1.72
N ASP A 47 4.28 -6.67 -3.00
CA ASP A 47 4.46 -5.59 -3.97
C ASP A 47 3.19 -4.74 -4.08
N MET A 48 2.01 -5.38 -4.11
CA MET A 48 0.74 -4.65 -4.15
C MET A 48 0.52 -3.81 -2.89
N ALA A 49 0.94 -4.30 -1.72
CA ALA A 49 0.90 -3.51 -0.49
C ALA A 49 1.85 -2.30 -0.57
N GLN A 50 3.04 -2.44 -1.14
CA GLN A 50 3.97 -1.32 -1.35
C GLN A 50 3.43 -0.31 -2.37
N ILE A 51 2.80 -0.78 -3.46
CA ILE A 51 2.13 0.10 -4.44
C ILE A 51 1.02 0.91 -3.75
N LEU A 52 0.20 0.26 -2.92
CA LEU A 52 -0.87 0.95 -2.19
C LEU A 52 -0.29 1.94 -1.17
N ARG A 53 0.78 1.58 -0.47
CA ARG A 53 1.48 2.46 0.45
C ARG A 53 1.98 3.72 -0.26
N TRP A 54 2.69 3.55 -1.37
CA TRP A 54 3.15 4.68 -2.19
C TRP A 54 1.98 5.52 -2.72
N ALA A 55 0.90 4.88 -3.17
CA ALA A 55 -0.28 5.59 -3.67
C ALA A 55 -0.95 6.45 -2.59
N LEU A 56 -1.00 5.98 -1.33
CA LEU A 56 -1.55 6.73 -0.20
C LEU A 56 -0.74 8.00 0.13
N GLU A 57 0.53 8.04 -0.24
CA GLU A 57 1.37 9.24 -0.10
C GLU A 57 1.09 10.29 -1.19
N GLN A 58 0.38 9.92 -2.27
CA GLN A 58 0.09 10.84 -3.36
C GLN A 58 -1.09 11.77 -3.02
N PRO A 59 -0.97 13.08 -3.33
CA PRO A 59 -2.03 14.05 -3.02
C PRO A 59 -3.39 13.64 -3.60
N GLY A 60 -4.41 13.59 -2.75
CA GLY A 60 -5.79 13.31 -3.14
C GLY A 60 -6.13 11.83 -3.35
N PHE A 61 -5.15 10.92 -3.37
CA PHE A 61 -5.43 9.50 -3.58
C PHE A 61 -6.27 8.92 -2.46
N GLU A 62 -5.88 9.13 -1.21
CA GLU A 62 -6.60 8.62 -0.05
C GLU A 62 -8.06 9.10 -0.03
N GLN A 63 -8.31 10.37 -0.34
CA GLN A 63 -9.65 10.95 -0.39
C GLN A 63 -10.56 10.21 -1.38
N VAL A 64 -10.03 9.78 -2.52
CA VAL A 64 -10.76 9.01 -3.52
C VAL A 64 -10.89 7.54 -3.10
N PHE A 65 -9.80 6.95 -2.61
CA PHE A 65 -9.73 5.54 -2.24
C PHE A 65 -10.64 5.18 -1.07
N THR A 66 -10.76 6.07 -0.09
CA THR A 66 -11.61 5.87 1.11
C THR A 66 -13.07 6.30 0.91
N ARG A 67 -13.40 6.93 -0.22
CA ARG A 67 -14.77 7.39 -0.46
C ARG A 67 -15.78 6.24 -0.39
N ASN A 68 -16.83 6.41 0.39
CA ASN A 68 -17.87 5.40 0.60
C ASN A 68 -19.26 5.85 0.12
N GLU A 69 -19.46 7.16 -0.02
CA GLU A 69 -20.71 7.71 -0.50
C GLU A 69 -20.89 7.45 -2.00
N MET A 70 -22.15 7.44 -2.44
CA MET A 70 -22.48 7.41 -3.85
C MET A 70 -21.86 8.61 -4.57
N TYR A 71 -21.17 8.37 -5.66
CA TYR A 71 -20.64 9.40 -6.53
C TYR A 71 -21.53 9.58 -7.75
N THR A 72 -21.95 10.80 -7.99
CA THR A 72 -22.71 11.17 -9.17
C THR A 72 -21.81 11.91 -10.16
N MET A 73 -21.79 11.44 -11.38
CA MET A 73 -21.05 12.06 -12.48
C MET A 73 -22.06 12.68 -13.45
N ASP A 74 -21.92 13.99 -13.65
CA ASP A 74 -22.75 14.74 -14.57
C ASP A 74 -22.58 14.28 -16.03
N PRO A 75 -23.58 14.54 -16.89
CA PRO A 75 -23.48 14.28 -18.32
C PRO A 75 -22.27 14.98 -18.94
N THR A 76 -21.66 14.34 -19.91
CA THR A 76 -20.60 14.92 -20.75
C THR A 76 -21.07 15.00 -22.21
N ASN A 77 -20.32 15.67 -23.07
CA ASN A 77 -20.62 15.74 -24.50
C ASN A 77 -20.59 14.37 -25.20
N ILE A 78 -19.88 13.39 -24.63
CA ILE A 78 -19.79 12.02 -25.18
C ILE A 78 -20.80 11.11 -24.50
N GLN A 79 -21.07 11.31 -23.21
CA GLN A 79 -22.00 10.51 -22.41
C GLN A 79 -23.10 11.44 -21.85
N PRO A 80 -24.23 11.61 -22.58
CA PRO A 80 -25.26 12.61 -22.25
C PRO A 80 -26.21 12.17 -21.12
N VAL A 81 -25.81 11.21 -20.28
CA VAL A 81 -26.61 10.70 -19.16
C VAL A 81 -25.83 10.84 -17.85
N THR A 82 -26.53 11.19 -16.77
CA THR A 82 -25.98 11.16 -15.41
C THR A 82 -25.66 9.71 -15.00
N ARG A 83 -24.50 9.51 -14.44
CA ARG A 83 -24.04 8.19 -13.97
C ARG A 83 -23.89 8.19 -12.47
N TYR A 84 -24.29 7.08 -11.85
CA TYR A 84 -24.25 6.89 -10.40
C TYR A 84 -23.32 5.73 -10.09
N PHE A 85 -22.36 5.97 -9.20
CA PHE A 85 -21.39 4.97 -8.75
C PHE A 85 -21.59 4.77 -7.25
N SER A 86 -22.04 3.58 -6.86
CA SER A 86 -22.22 3.20 -5.46
C SER A 86 -21.13 2.23 -5.02
N GLN A 87 -20.94 2.14 -3.71
CA GLN A 87 -20.02 1.17 -3.11
C GLN A 87 -20.42 -0.27 -3.48
N GLN A 88 -19.47 -1.03 -4.01
CA GLN A 88 -19.66 -2.44 -4.42
C GLN A 88 -18.99 -3.42 -3.44
N ASP A 89 -18.11 -2.93 -2.59
CA ASP A 89 -17.44 -3.79 -1.62
C ASP A 89 -18.33 -4.11 -0.44
N LYS A 90 -18.68 -5.39 -0.29
CA LYS A 90 -19.53 -5.87 0.80
C LYS A 90 -18.91 -5.68 2.20
N MET A 91 -17.59 -5.55 2.31
CA MET A 91 -16.94 -5.27 3.59
C MET A 91 -17.08 -3.81 4.00
N ARG A 92 -17.46 -2.92 3.09
CA ARG A 92 -17.69 -1.48 3.33
C ARG A 92 -19.15 -1.07 3.34
N ILE A 93 -20.06 -1.99 3.05
CA ILE A 93 -21.53 -1.75 3.09
C ILE A 93 -22.05 -2.15 4.45
N GLY A 94 -22.51 -1.19 5.26
CA GLY A 94 -22.95 -1.41 6.66
C GLY A 94 -24.05 -2.45 6.85
N SER A 95 -24.93 -2.66 5.86
CA SER A 95 -25.97 -3.70 5.90
C SER A 95 -25.48 -5.10 5.50
N SER A 96 -24.24 -5.22 5.05
CA SER A 96 -23.66 -6.50 4.64
C SER A 96 -23.23 -7.34 5.83
N ARG A 97 -23.46 -8.64 5.77
CA ARG A 97 -22.92 -9.59 6.76
C ARG A 97 -21.39 -9.64 6.82
N TYR A 98 -20.71 -9.12 5.78
CA TYR A 98 -19.26 -9.07 5.71
C TYR A 98 -18.69 -7.75 6.21
N TYR A 99 -19.52 -6.81 6.60
CA TYR A 99 -19.10 -5.48 7.02
C TYR A 99 -18.01 -5.51 8.10
N ILE A 100 -16.97 -4.68 7.90
CA ILE A 100 -15.89 -4.43 8.85
C ILE A 100 -15.68 -2.92 8.93
N SER A 101 -15.97 -2.34 10.10
CA SER A 101 -15.95 -0.89 10.31
C SER A 101 -14.54 -0.29 10.20
N SER A 102 -13.49 -1.08 10.45
CA SER A 102 -12.10 -0.62 10.37
C SER A 102 -11.59 -0.45 8.93
N ILE A 103 -12.27 -0.97 7.90
CA ILE A 103 -11.84 -0.82 6.51
C ILE A 103 -12.24 0.57 5.99
N LEU A 104 -11.24 1.42 5.77
CA LEU A 104 -11.41 2.78 5.25
C LEU A 104 -11.54 2.81 3.73
N GLY A 105 -10.71 2.05 3.04
CA GLY A 105 -10.66 1.99 1.58
C GLY A 105 -10.29 0.62 1.07
N SER A 106 -10.75 0.26 -0.14
CA SER A 106 -10.50 -1.05 -0.70
C SER A 106 -10.54 -1.07 -2.22
N LYS A 107 -9.83 -2.06 -2.80
CA LYS A 107 -9.90 -2.42 -4.22
C LYS A 107 -10.06 -3.91 -4.36
N LEU A 108 -11.09 -4.31 -5.10
CA LEU A 108 -11.36 -5.69 -5.45
C LEU A 108 -10.85 -5.99 -6.87
N GLY A 109 -10.45 -7.23 -7.10
CA GLY A 109 -10.10 -7.75 -8.41
C GLY A 109 -10.64 -9.15 -8.62
N TYR A 110 -10.91 -9.50 -9.88
CA TYR A 110 -11.23 -10.85 -10.29
C TYR A 110 -10.91 -11.05 -11.77
N THR A 111 -10.23 -12.12 -12.07
CA THR A 111 -10.19 -12.76 -13.38
C THR A 111 -10.22 -14.28 -13.20
N ASN A 112 -10.53 -15.03 -14.26
CA ASN A 112 -10.55 -16.49 -14.16
C ASN A 112 -9.19 -17.09 -13.77
N THR A 113 -8.09 -16.44 -14.15
CA THR A 113 -6.72 -16.89 -13.85
C THR A 113 -6.26 -16.40 -12.47
N ALA A 114 -6.43 -15.10 -12.18
CA ALA A 114 -5.97 -14.50 -10.94
C ALA A 114 -6.90 -14.78 -9.75
N ARG A 115 -8.10 -15.33 -9.99
CA ARG A 115 -9.13 -15.54 -8.95
C ARG A 115 -9.51 -14.23 -8.26
N TYR A 116 -10.02 -14.29 -7.04
CA TYR A 116 -10.42 -13.12 -6.29
C TYR A 116 -9.22 -12.52 -5.54
N SER A 117 -9.07 -11.21 -5.65
CA SER A 117 -8.08 -10.45 -4.92
C SER A 117 -8.75 -9.29 -4.18
N TYR A 118 -8.12 -8.90 -3.07
CA TYR A 118 -8.58 -7.81 -2.22
C TYR A 118 -7.38 -7.07 -1.63
N ALA A 119 -7.38 -5.76 -1.75
CA ALA A 119 -6.42 -4.89 -1.08
C ALA A 119 -7.18 -3.82 -0.30
N CYS A 120 -6.79 -3.53 0.94
CA CYS A 120 -7.44 -2.50 1.72
C CYS A 120 -6.46 -1.70 2.58
N LEU A 121 -6.93 -0.49 2.92
CA LEU A 121 -6.45 0.31 4.03
C LEU A 121 -7.46 0.14 5.17
N ALA A 122 -6.99 -0.23 6.34
CA ALA A 122 -7.79 -0.35 7.54
C ALA A 122 -7.18 0.45 8.69
N GLU A 123 -8.03 0.92 9.62
CA GLU A 123 -7.59 1.65 10.81
C GLU A 123 -8.41 1.23 12.03
N GLN A 124 -7.71 0.96 13.14
CA GLN A 124 -8.34 0.69 14.44
C GLN A 124 -7.45 1.24 15.55
N ASN A 125 -8.04 1.98 16.48
CA ASN A 125 -7.33 2.57 17.62
C ASN A 125 -6.09 3.43 17.24
N GLY A 126 -6.13 4.09 16.08
CA GLY A 126 -5.03 4.88 15.55
C GLY A 126 -3.93 4.08 14.84
N VAL A 127 -4.02 2.75 14.82
CA VAL A 127 -3.12 1.89 14.03
C VAL A 127 -3.68 1.75 12.62
N ARG A 128 -2.88 2.07 11.62
CA ARG A 128 -3.23 1.97 10.19
C ARG A 128 -2.47 0.82 9.55
N LEU A 129 -3.18 -0.04 8.84
CA LEU A 129 -2.65 -1.23 8.21
C LEU A 129 -3.08 -1.30 6.74
N ILE A 130 -2.18 -1.80 5.90
CA ILE A 130 -2.48 -2.23 4.53
C ILE A 130 -2.51 -3.74 4.53
N CYS A 131 -3.62 -4.32 4.08
CA CYS A 131 -3.79 -5.76 3.97
C CYS A 131 -4.12 -6.15 2.53
N VAL A 132 -3.48 -7.21 2.04
CA VAL A 132 -3.67 -7.72 0.68
C VAL A 132 -3.85 -9.23 0.70
N THR A 133 -4.89 -9.72 0.04
CA THR A 133 -5.10 -11.15 -0.24
C THR A 133 -5.27 -11.36 -1.74
N MET A 134 -4.75 -12.46 -2.26
CA MET A 134 -4.83 -12.81 -3.68
C MET A 134 -5.16 -14.29 -3.85
N GLN A 135 -5.69 -14.64 -5.03
CA GLN A 135 -6.00 -16.01 -5.45
C GLN A 135 -7.01 -16.75 -4.55
N SER A 136 -7.90 -16.03 -3.85
CA SER A 136 -9.02 -16.70 -3.16
C SER A 136 -9.93 -17.37 -4.19
N GLU A 137 -10.28 -18.65 -3.99
CA GLU A 137 -11.03 -19.42 -4.99
C GLU A 137 -12.47 -18.96 -5.12
N LEU A 138 -13.14 -18.71 -4.02
CA LEU A 138 -14.52 -18.26 -4.00
C LEU A 138 -14.63 -16.78 -3.66
N SER A 139 -15.71 -16.16 -4.16
CA SER A 139 -16.00 -14.76 -3.86
C SER A 139 -16.20 -14.46 -2.38
N THR A 140 -16.53 -15.48 -1.58
CA THR A 140 -16.71 -15.39 -0.13
C THR A 140 -15.38 -15.52 0.62
N ASP A 141 -14.43 -16.29 0.08
CA ASP A 141 -13.18 -16.59 0.76
C ASP A 141 -12.34 -15.32 0.95
N LYS A 142 -12.25 -14.46 -0.07
CA LYS A 142 -11.56 -13.17 0.06
C LYS A 142 -12.05 -12.32 1.26
N TYR A 143 -13.34 -12.43 1.63
CA TYR A 143 -13.90 -11.72 2.77
C TYR A 143 -13.54 -12.40 4.10
N ASN A 144 -13.56 -13.73 4.12
CA ASN A 144 -13.17 -14.50 5.29
C ASN A 144 -11.67 -14.37 5.56
N ASP A 145 -10.85 -14.51 4.50
CA ASP A 145 -9.40 -14.36 4.57
C ASP A 145 -9.01 -12.97 5.07
N MET A 146 -9.63 -11.92 4.50
CA MET A 146 -9.35 -10.55 4.92
C MET A 146 -9.77 -10.29 6.37
N ARG A 147 -10.92 -10.83 6.81
CA ARG A 147 -11.34 -10.73 8.21
C ARG A 147 -10.32 -11.38 9.14
N THR A 148 -9.93 -12.61 8.83
CA THR A 148 -8.93 -13.35 9.61
C THR A 148 -7.61 -12.59 9.71
N LEU A 149 -7.15 -12.03 8.57
CA LEU A 149 -5.92 -11.24 8.52
C LEU A 149 -6.00 -9.97 9.35
N LEU A 150 -7.11 -9.22 9.26
CA LEU A 150 -7.31 -7.99 10.03
C LEU A 150 -7.47 -8.27 11.53
N ASP A 151 -8.22 -9.32 11.89
CA ASP A 151 -8.40 -9.72 13.30
C ASP A 151 -7.04 -10.10 13.92
N TYR A 152 -6.22 -10.87 13.21
CA TYR A 152 -4.86 -11.19 13.63
C TYR A 152 -4.00 -9.92 13.75
N ALA A 153 -3.98 -9.09 12.71
CA ALA A 153 -3.11 -7.92 12.68
C ALA A 153 -3.45 -6.91 13.79
N PHE A 154 -4.72 -6.59 14.00
CA PHE A 154 -5.14 -5.67 15.06
C PHE A 154 -5.07 -6.25 16.48
N SER A 155 -5.04 -7.58 16.62
CA SER A 155 -4.75 -8.22 17.91
C SER A 155 -3.25 -8.28 18.22
N THR A 156 -2.40 -8.19 17.20
CA THR A 156 -0.94 -8.29 17.34
C THR A 156 -0.27 -6.91 17.41
N PHE A 157 -0.83 -5.91 16.70
CA PHE A 157 -0.28 -4.58 16.57
C PHE A 157 -1.28 -3.56 17.12
N THR A 158 -1.17 -3.23 18.39
CA THR A 158 -2.16 -2.41 19.09
C THR A 158 -1.78 -0.95 19.23
N GLY A 159 -0.52 -0.59 18.98
CA GLY A 159 -0.04 0.78 19.07
C GLY A 159 1.32 1.03 18.45
N TYR A 160 1.62 2.30 18.24
CA TYR A 160 2.95 2.73 17.81
C TYR A 160 3.86 3.00 19.00
N THR A 161 5.12 2.63 18.85
CA THR A 161 6.20 2.95 19.80
C THR A 161 7.07 4.03 19.20
N ASP A 162 7.27 5.12 19.94
CA ASP A 162 8.20 6.17 19.56
C ASP A 162 9.62 5.77 20.01
N LEU A 163 10.52 5.58 19.04
CA LEU A 163 11.94 5.46 19.34
C LEU A 163 12.52 6.85 19.55
N PRO A 164 13.11 7.14 20.73
CA PRO A 164 13.73 8.44 20.98
C PRO A 164 14.87 8.67 20.00
N ALA A 165 15.08 9.93 19.63
CA ALA A 165 16.22 10.35 18.83
C ALA A 165 17.52 9.86 19.48
N GLN A 166 18.20 8.94 18.83
CA GLN A 166 19.51 8.48 19.25
C GLN A 166 20.57 9.20 18.42
N GLY A 167 21.51 9.89 19.09
CA GLY A 167 22.69 10.40 18.42
C GLY A 167 23.60 9.23 18.03
N ILE A 168 23.47 8.76 16.79
CA ILE A 168 24.36 7.73 16.25
C ILE A 168 25.65 8.43 15.83
N THR A 169 26.76 8.10 16.51
CA THR A 169 28.09 8.61 16.16
C THR A 169 28.87 7.58 15.36
N ALA A 170 29.33 7.95 14.18
CA ALA A 170 30.22 7.13 13.37
C ALA A 170 31.54 7.84 13.11
N PRO A 171 32.71 7.14 13.21
CA PRO A 171 33.98 7.72 12.84
C PRO A 171 34.04 7.95 11.33
N LEU A 172 34.45 9.15 10.90
CA LEU A 172 34.72 9.44 9.50
C LEU A 172 36.20 9.17 9.20
N SER A 173 36.45 8.29 8.25
CA SER A 173 37.76 8.01 7.70
C SER A 173 37.99 8.77 6.40
N VAL A 174 39.17 9.39 6.24
CA VAL A 174 39.56 10.01 4.95
C VAL A 174 40.18 8.96 4.06
N VAL A 175 39.58 8.73 2.90
CA VAL A 175 40.19 7.87 1.86
C VAL A 175 41.31 8.61 1.19
N GLY A 176 42.58 8.12 1.38
CA GLY A 176 43.79 8.68 0.75
C GLY A 176 44.59 9.66 1.62
N GLY A 177 44.26 9.87 2.88
CA GLY A 177 45.00 10.66 3.85
C GLY A 177 45.06 9.95 5.20
N GLY A 178 46.24 9.92 5.81
CA GLY A 178 46.49 9.25 7.09
C GLY A 178 45.93 9.98 8.32
N GLY A 179 44.65 10.29 8.37
CA GLY A 179 44.03 10.95 9.50
C GLY A 179 42.54 10.71 9.65
N SER A 180 42.02 10.77 10.88
CA SER A 180 40.59 10.79 11.17
C SER A 180 40.10 12.23 11.11
N LEU A 181 39.02 12.51 10.37
CA LEU A 181 38.38 13.83 10.33
C LEU A 181 37.47 14.11 11.55
N GLY A 182 37.33 13.16 12.42
CA GLY A 182 36.46 13.29 13.60
C GLY A 182 35.27 12.31 13.53
N THR A 183 34.27 12.62 14.32
CA THR A 183 33.02 11.87 14.39
C THR A 183 31.87 12.69 13.79
N VAL A 184 31.03 12.07 12.96
CA VAL A 184 29.75 12.64 12.58
C VAL A 184 28.70 12.12 13.54
N THR A 185 27.92 13.02 14.10
CA THR A 185 26.71 12.66 14.83
C THR A 185 25.54 12.88 13.88
N VAL A 186 24.85 11.81 13.50
CA VAL A 186 23.56 11.90 12.80
C VAL A 186 22.50 12.08 13.88
N SER A 187 21.86 13.23 13.89
CA SER A 187 20.69 13.44 14.72
C SER A 187 19.46 12.94 13.96
N ASP A 188 18.98 11.78 14.33
CA ASP A 188 17.68 11.29 13.91
C ASP A 188 16.59 12.01 14.71
N PRO A 189 15.55 12.57 14.08
CA PRO A 189 14.42 13.20 14.77
C PRO A 189 13.58 12.22 15.62
N GLY A 190 13.92 10.94 15.62
CA GLY A 190 13.15 9.85 16.19
C GLY A 190 12.25 9.18 15.15
N VAL A 191 12.06 7.89 15.30
CA VAL A 191 11.23 7.06 14.41
C VAL A 191 10.06 6.52 15.20
N ARG A 192 8.90 6.55 14.61
CA ARG A 192 7.69 5.93 15.15
C ARG A 192 7.45 4.58 14.47
N LEU A 193 7.54 3.49 15.23
CA LEU A 193 7.41 2.13 14.74
C LEU A 193 6.14 1.48 15.24
N LEU A 194 5.57 0.60 14.42
CA LEU A 194 4.53 -0.31 14.80
C LEU A 194 5.20 -1.64 15.21
N LEU A 195 5.21 -1.93 16.50
CA LEU A 195 5.78 -3.15 17.04
C LEU A 195 4.66 -4.13 17.42
N ALA A 196 4.96 -5.44 17.33
CA ALA A 196 4.05 -6.45 17.86
C ALA A 196 3.96 -6.34 19.38
N ASP A 197 2.81 -6.68 19.94
CA ASP A 197 2.57 -6.65 21.38
C ASP A 197 3.64 -7.44 22.15
N GLY A 198 4.15 -6.82 23.21
CA GLY A 198 5.23 -7.36 24.04
C GLY A 198 6.62 -6.96 23.60
N LEU A 199 6.79 -6.34 22.42
CA LEU A 199 8.04 -5.72 22.01
C LEU A 199 8.10 -4.25 22.43
N THR A 200 9.30 -3.79 22.76
CA THR A 200 9.58 -2.42 23.21
C THR A 200 10.66 -1.77 22.34
N ALA A 201 10.97 -0.51 22.60
CA ALA A 201 12.07 0.18 21.92
C ALA A 201 13.43 -0.50 22.16
N GLU A 202 13.58 -1.24 23.27
CA GLU A 202 14.82 -1.96 23.62
C GLU A 202 15.05 -3.22 22.76
N ASP A 203 13.98 -3.72 22.13
CA ASP A 203 14.03 -4.88 21.23
C ASP A 203 14.36 -4.50 19.78
N VAL A 204 14.61 -3.21 19.52
CA VAL A 204 14.88 -2.68 18.18
C VAL A 204 16.36 -2.34 18.04
N ASP A 205 17.05 -3.05 17.15
CA ASP A 205 18.41 -2.71 16.75
C ASP A 205 18.40 -1.57 15.72
N VAL A 206 19.16 -0.52 16.02
CA VAL A 206 19.33 0.62 15.11
C VAL A 206 20.76 0.61 14.56
N ALA A 207 20.90 0.47 13.24
CA ALA A 207 22.17 0.52 12.54
C ALA A 207 22.20 1.71 11.57
N LEU A 208 23.36 2.37 11.48
CA LEU A 208 23.62 3.41 10.49
C LEU A 208 24.38 2.79 9.31
N GLU A 209 23.74 2.72 8.14
CA GLU A 209 24.42 2.42 6.88
C GLU A 209 24.79 3.74 6.20
N LEU A 210 26.08 3.98 6.04
CA LEU A 210 26.58 5.11 5.24
C LEU A 210 26.77 4.66 3.79
N PRO A 211 26.37 5.47 2.81
CA PRO A 211 26.52 5.15 1.38
C PRO A 211 27.98 5.07 0.92
#